data_c73bd76b2f3d0b904cd555b03c8ddcb4
#
_entry.id   c73bd76b2f3d0b904cd555b03c8ddcb4
#
_cell.length_a   1.000
_cell.length_b   1.000
_cell.length_c   1.000
_cell.angle_alpha   90.00
_cell.angle_beta   90.00
_cell.angle_gamma   90.00
#
_symmetry.space_group_name_H-M   'P 1'
#
loop_
_entity.id
_entity.type
_entity.pdbx_description
1 polymer ?
#
loop_
_entity_poly.entity_id
_entity_poly.type
_entity_poly.pdbx_seq_one_letter_code
_entity_poly.pdbx_strand_id
1 'polypeptide(L)' 'MTPLPQGLQEAIEKGKLTAEELRELITLEARALGLDYDEAIKLAKQRRLPKNSIGADIELLVELLAA' A
#
# COMPACT_ATOMS: atom_id res chain seq x y z
N MET A 1 -2.63 -15.54 -6.00
CA MET A 1 -2.97 -14.25 -6.59
C MET A 1 -1.85 -13.25 -6.33
N THR A 2 -1.51 -12.48 -7.32
CA THR A 2 -0.48 -11.45 -7.15
C THR A 2 -1.17 -10.13 -6.81
N PRO A 3 -1.06 -9.63 -5.59
CA PRO A 3 -1.78 -8.42 -5.17
C PRO A 3 -1.30 -7.15 -5.88
N LEU A 4 -0.03 -7.12 -6.30
CA LEU A 4 0.53 -5.99 -7.04
C LEU A 4 0.98 -6.44 -8.43
N PRO A 5 0.97 -5.55 -9.43
CA PRO A 5 1.58 -5.85 -10.72
C PRO A 5 3.04 -6.24 -10.55
N GLN A 6 3.49 -7.16 -11.38
CA GLN A 6 4.86 -7.67 -11.30
C GLN A 6 5.91 -6.56 -11.35
N GLY A 7 5.71 -5.57 -12.20
CA GLY A 7 6.65 -4.45 -12.31
C GLY A 7 6.76 -3.65 -11.02
N LEU A 8 5.67 -3.49 -10.29
CA LEU A 8 5.68 -2.80 -9.01
C LEU A 8 6.41 -3.62 -7.95
N GLN A 9 6.21 -4.93 -7.94
CA GLN A 9 6.91 -5.79 -7.00
C GLN A 9 8.42 -5.72 -7.23
N GLU A 10 8.85 -5.74 -8.47
CA GLU A 10 10.26 -5.60 -8.81
C GLU A 10 10.83 -4.26 -8.39
N ALA A 11 10.06 -3.19 -8.59
CA ALA A 11 10.49 -1.85 -8.18
C ALA A 11 10.64 -1.76 -6.67
N ILE A 12 9.74 -2.36 -5.92
CA ILE A 12 9.82 -2.41 -4.47
C ILE A 12 11.05 -3.18 -4.02
N GLU A 13 11.28 -4.36 -4.59
CA GLU A 13 12.42 -5.19 -4.25
C GLU A 13 13.75 -4.50 -4.55
N LYS A 14 13.81 -3.74 -5.62
CA LYS A 14 15.01 -3.02 -6.02
C LYS A 14 15.15 -1.66 -5.35
N GLY A 15 14.18 -1.27 -4.52
CA GLY A 15 14.20 0.02 -3.85
C GLY A 15 14.05 1.21 -4.78
N LYS A 16 13.37 1.02 -5.91
CA LYS A 16 13.23 2.07 -6.92
C LYS A 16 12.00 2.96 -6.76
N LEU A 17 11.09 2.61 -5.86
CA LEU A 17 9.91 3.42 -5.62
C LEU A 17 10.23 4.60 -4.72
N THR A 18 9.80 5.79 -5.13
CA THR A 18 9.92 6.98 -4.31
C THR A 18 8.79 7.02 -3.29
N ALA A 19 8.93 7.86 -2.27
CA ALA A 19 7.87 8.08 -1.30
C ALA A 19 6.59 8.56 -1.97
N GLU A 20 6.71 9.40 -2.99
CA GLU A 20 5.58 9.91 -3.73
C GLU A 20 4.83 8.80 -4.46
N GLU A 21 5.57 7.89 -5.10
CA GLU A 21 4.97 6.75 -5.78
C GLU A 21 4.29 5.80 -4.79
N LEU A 22 4.89 5.59 -3.63
CA LEU A 22 4.26 4.79 -2.58
C LEU A 22 2.93 5.39 -2.12
N ARG A 23 2.88 6.71 -1.97
CA ARG A 23 1.64 7.38 -1.59
C ARG A 23 0.55 7.23 -2.66
N GLU A 24 0.93 7.32 -3.92
CA GLU A 24 -0.01 7.12 -5.02
C GLU A 24 -0.58 5.71 -5.02
N LEU A 25 0.26 4.71 -4.81
CA LEU A 25 -0.19 3.33 -4.74
C LEU A 25 -1.12 3.09 -3.56
N ILE A 26 -0.78 3.65 -2.41
CA ILE A 26 -1.64 3.56 -1.23
C ILE A 26 -3.01 4.18 -1.52
N THR A 27 -3.03 5.32 -2.18
CA THR A 27 -4.28 6.00 -2.54
C THR A 27 -5.12 5.13 -3.47
N LEU A 28 -4.51 4.53 -4.48
CA LEU A 28 -5.22 3.66 -5.42
C LEU A 28 -5.82 2.44 -4.72
N GLU A 29 -5.03 1.79 -3.89
CA GLU A 29 -5.49 0.62 -3.15
C GLU A 29 -6.58 1.00 -2.14
N ALA A 30 -6.43 2.14 -1.49
CA ALA A 30 -7.42 2.63 -0.53
C ALA A 30 -8.76 2.89 -1.20
N ARG A 31 -8.76 3.43 -2.40
CA ARG A 31 -10.00 3.66 -3.15
C ARG A 31 -10.77 2.37 -3.42
N ALA A 32 -10.06 1.29 -3.64
CA ALA A 32 -10.70 -0.02 -3.83
C ALA A 32 -11.45 -0.47 -2.58
N LEU A 33 -11.07 0.03 -1.41
CA LEU A 33 -11.74 -0.25 -0.14
C LEU A 33 -12.71 0.86 0.27
N GLY A 34 -12.86 1.90 -0.55
CA GLY A 34 -13.71 3.04 -0.21
C GLY A 34 -13.10 3.99 0.82
N LEU A 35 -11.78 3.99 0.93
CA LEU A 35 -11.04 4.82 1.89
C LEU A 35 -10.25 5.90 1.17
N ASP A 36 -9.93 6.98 1.88
CA ASP A 36 -8.95 7.94 1.38
C ASP A 36 -7.56 7.59 1.91
N TYR A 37 -6.56 8.35 1.48
CA TYR A 37 -5.18 8.11 1.88
C TYR A 37 -5.00 8.18 3.40
N ASP A 38 -5.51 9.23 4.03
CA ASP A 38 -5.33 9.43 5.47
C ASP A 38 -5.99 8.31 6.27
N GLU A 39 -7.19 7.90 5.88
CA GLU A 39 -7.88 6.80 6.52
C GLU A 39 -7.12 5.49 6.37
N ALA A 40 -6.59 5.24 5.18
CA ALA A 40 -5.81 4.03 4.93
C ALA A 40 -4.57 3.97 5.80
N ILE A 41 -3.85 5.08 5.92
CA ILE A 41 -2.66 5.18 6.77
C ILE A 41 -3.03 4.91 8.23
N LYS A 42 -4.09 5.54 8.69
CA LYS A 42 -4.56 5.39 10.07
C LYS A 42 -4.92 3.94 10.39
N LEU A 43 -5.72 3.33 9.50
CA LEU A 43 -6.13 1.95 9.70
C LEU A 43 -4.95 0.98 9.61
N ALA A 44 -3.99 1.25 8.73
CA ALA A 44 -2.79 0.43 8.63
C ALA A 44 -1.99 0.48 9.93
N LYS A 45 -1.82 1.65 10.51
CA LYS A 45 -1.10 1.81 11.77
C LYS A 45 -1.81 1.13 12.93
N GLN A 46 -3.13 1.09 12.90
CA GLN A 46 -3.95 0.43 13.91
C GLN A 46 -4.17 -1.05 13.61
N ARG A 47 -3.68 -1.52 12.48
CA ARG A 47 -3.87 -2.89 11.99
C ARG A 47 -5.35 -3.26 11.88
N ARG A 48 -6.15 -2.32 11.41
CA ARG A 48 -7.59 -2.47 11.24
C ARG A 48 -8.04 -2.58 9.80
N LEU A 49 -7.10 -2.67 8.86
CA LEU A 49 -7.43 -2.88 7.47
C LEU A 49 -8.05 -4.27 7.27
N PRO A 50 -8.92 -4.42 6.25
CA PRO A 50 -9.47 -5.73 5.92
C PRO A 50 -8.35 -6.73 5.67
N LYS A 51 -8.55 -7.98 6.10
CA LYS A 51 -7.56 -9.04 5.92
C LYS A 51 -7.75 -9.70 4.56
N ASN A 52 -7.49 -8.94 3.53
CA ASN A 52 -7.53 -9.40 2.15
C ASN A 52 -6.28 -8.91 1.42
N SER A 53 -6.17 -9.21 0.14
CA SER A 53 -5.00 -8.82 -0.66
C SER A 53 -4.76 -7.32 -0.66
N ILE A 54 -5.83 -6.54 -0.77
CA ILE A 54 -5.73 -5.08 -0.82
C ILE A 54 -5.25 -4.53 0.53
N GLY A 55 -5.82 -5.01 1.62
CA GLY A 55 -5.38 -4.60 2.95
C GLY A 55 -3.93 -4.94 3.21
N ALA A 56 -3.50 -6.14 2.82
CA ALA A 56 -2.10 -6.55 2.95
C ALA A 56 -1.17 -5.67 2.12
N ASP A 57 -1.59 -5.30 0.91
CA ASP A 57 -0.81 -4.41 0.06
C ASP A 57 -0.62 -3.03 0.71
N ILE A 58 -1.69 -2.49 1.27
CA ILE A 58 -1.62 -1.18 1.93
C ILE A 58 -0.68 -1.24 3.13
N GLU A 59 -0.76 -2.28 3.93
CA GLU A 59 0.14 -2.44 5.08
C GLU A 59 1.60 -2.50 4.64
N LEU A 60 1.89 -3.26 3.59
CA LEU A 60 3.24 -3.34 3.06
C LEU A 60 3.72 -1.99 2.55
N LEU A 61 2.90 -1.29 1.79
CA LEU A 61 3.26 0.01 1.23
C LEU A 61 3.50 1.04 2.33
N VAL A 62 2.68 1.03 3.38
CA VAL A 62 2.86 1.91 4.53
C VAL A 62 4.17 1.62 5.26
N GLU A 63 4.51 0.35 5.43
CA GLU A 63 5.78 -0.03 6.04
C GLU A 63 6.96 0.47 5.22
N LEU A 64 6.89 0.33 3.90
CA LEU A 64 7.94 0.80 3.01
C LEU A 64 8.07 2.32 3.07
N LEU A 65 6.95 3.02 3.17
CA LEU A 65 6.96 4.48 3.27
C LEU A 65 7.58 4.96 4.59
N ALA A 66 7.39 4.21 5.65
CA ALA A 66 7.91 4.56 6.98
C ALA A 66 9.38 4.16 7.15
N ALA A 67 9.87 3.28 6.31
CA ALA A 67 11.25 2.78 6.41
C ALA A 67 12.30 3.81 6.04
#